data_f69f820501f7b23c9cb3341ecf785596
#
_entry.id   f69f820501f7b23c9cb3341ecf785596
#
_cell.length_a   1.000
_cell.length_b   1.000
_cell.length_c   1.000
_cell.angle_alpha   90.00
_cell.angle_beta   90.00
_cell.angle_gamma   90.00
#
_symmetry.space_group_name_H-M   'P 1'
#
loop_
_entity.id
_entity.type
_entity.pdbx_description
1 polymer ?
#
loop_
_entity_poly.entity_id
_entity_poly.type
_entity_poly.pdbx_seq_one_letter_code
_entity_poly.pdbx_strand_id
1 'polypeptide(L)'
;MEKDNENILLKSRSSRACIRDGYRFYFSHFKQIFRATWLIALVFAVLSAAASAMPVLLSPNLTLIGTLLATLAVLLLLVFAWWKLRKRQLLETTARIPFKNWLRHTGMVFIVGIVCIFTVSILIMFTSLPMIIMMAANWQDQIGVLTGDPSGMPENVRWLTLVVFVIAGFLQAYVWQSVIGPIYMMRGAIIQHENERQKFNKTEVKETYETNLIYRP
;
A
#
# COMPACT_ATOMS: atom_id res chain seq x y z
N MET A 1 -25.88 11.27 1.24
CA MET A 1 -24.40 11.15 1.13
C MET A 1 -23.92 9.75 0.75
N GLU A 2 -24.66 8.68 1.05
CA GLU A 2 -24.29 7.28 0.78
C GLU A 2 -24.42 6.87 -0.70
N LYS A 3 -25.44 7.35 -1.41
CA LYS A 3 -25.67 7.03 -2.83
C LYS A 3 -24.65 7.64 -3.82
N ASP A 4 -24.03 8.76 -3.48
CA ASP A 4 -23.05 9.39 -4.37
C ASP A 4 -21.71 8.66 -4.40
N ASN A 5 -21.36 7.96 -3.32
CA ASN A 5 -20.10 7.18 -3.24
C ASN A 5 -20.16 5.87 -4.05
N GLU A 6 -21.31 5.18 -4.09
CA GLU A 6 -21.48 3.96 -4.91
C GLU A 6 -21.25 4.25 -6.41
N ASN A 7 -21.73 5.38 -6.89
CA ASN A 7 -21.56 5.79 -8.30
C ASN A 7 -20.10 6.14 -8.64
N ILE A 8 -19.29 6.55 -7.64
CA ILE A 8 -17.88 6.88 -7.86
C ILE A 8 -17.03 5.61 -7.97
N LEU A 9 -17.33 4.57 -7.21
CA LEU A 9 -16.56 3.33 -7.22
C LEU A 9 -16.83 2.50 -8.48
N LEU A 10 -18.10 2.27 -8.80
CA LEU A 10 -18.57 1.44 -9.92
C LEU A 10 -18.57 2.23 -11.23
N LYS A 11 -17.40 2.65 -11.67
CA LYS A 11 -17.19 3.33 -12.94
C LYS A 11 -16.16 2.59 -13.79
N SER A 12 -16.47 2.40 -15.07
CA SER A 12 -15.48 1.87 -16.02
C SER A 12 -14.30 2.83 -16.13
N ARG A 13 -13.10 2.36 -15.79
CA ARG A 13 -11.86 3.16 -15.73
C ARG A 13 -10.71 2.44 -16.42
N SER A 14 -9.87 3.23 -17.11
CA SER A 14 -8.57 2.77 -17.55
C SER A 14 -7.58 2.65 -16.37
N SER A 15 -6.48 1.91 -16.54
CA SER A 15 -5.43 1.76 -15.53
C SER A 15 -4.91 3.12 -15.02
N ARG A 16 -4.68 4.08 -15.94
CA ARG A 16 -4.25 5.44 -15.60
C ARG A 16 -5.28 6.19 -14.75
N ALA A 17 -6.56 6.05 -15.06
CA ALA A 17 -7.62 6.68 -14.29
C ALA A 17 -7.73 6.06 -12.89
N CYS A 18 -7.57 4.74 -12.74
CA CYS A 18 -7.55 4.07 -11.44
C CYS A 18 -6.44 4.60 -10.53
N ILE A 19 -5.24 4.81 -11.07
CA ILE A 19 -4.10 5.34 -10.34
C ILE A 19 -4.39 6.78 -9.89
N ARG A 20 -4.74 7.66 -10.83
CA ARG A 20 -5.01 9.08 -10.55
C ARG A 20 -6.15 9.25 -9.53
N ASP A 21 -7.26 8.59 -9.76
CA ASP A 21 -8.45 8.73 -8.91
C ASP A 21 -8.21 8.05 -7.55
N GLY A 22 -7.42 6.97 -7.49
CA GLY A 22 -7.02 6.31 -6.26
C GLY A 22 -6.15 7.18 -5.36
N TYR A 23 -5.13 7.81 -5.90
CA TYR A 23 -4.30 8.76 -5.13
C TYR A 23 -5.11 9.99 -4.73
N ARG A 24 -5.94 10.54 -5.63
CA ARG A 24 -6.84 11.65 -5.31
C ARG A 24 -7.79 11.29 -4.17
N PHE A 25 -8.37 10.10 -4.19
CA PHE A 25 -9.19 9.58 -3.10
C PHE A 25 -8.41 9.51 -1.78
N TYR A 26 -7.20 8.94 -1.80
CA TYR A 26 -6.36 8.82 -0.61
C TYR A 26 -6.06 10.18 0.01
N PHE A 27 -5.63 11.16 -0.79
CA PHE A 27 -5.29 12.50 -0.30
C PHE A 27 -6.53 13.29 0.16
N SER A 28 -7.65 13.20 -0.54
CA SER A 28 -8.89 13.89 -0.14
C SER A 28 -9.46 13.38 1.17
N HIS A 29 -9.28 12.09 1.48
CA HIS A 29 -9.74 11.46 2.72
C HIS A 29 -8.62 11.25 3.75
N PHE A 30 -7.44 11.85 3.54
CA PHE A 30 -6.26 11.61 4.37
C PHE A 30 -6.52 11.83 5.87
N LYS A 31 -7.23 12.90 6.25
CA LYS A 31 -7.59 13.18 7.65
C LYS A 31 -8.42 12.05 8.29
N GLN A 32 -9.33 11.46 7.53
CA GLN A 32 -10.18 10.37 8.01
C GLN A 32 -9.37 9.06 8.10
N ILE A 33 -8.53 8.79 7.10
CA ILE A 33 -7.60 7.64 7.07
C ILE A 33 -6.63 7.74 8.24
N PHE A 34 -6.02 8.91 8.45
CA PHE A 34 -5.11 9.16 9.56
C PHE A 34 -5.78 8.87 10.90
N ARG A 35 -6.96 9.44 11.16
CA ARG A 35 -7.72 9.19 12.40
C ARG A 35 -8.10 7.72 12.59
N ALA A 36 -8.32 6.98 11.50
CA ALA A 36 -8.64 5.57 11.56
C ALA A 36 -7.43 4.68 11.82
N THR A 37 -6.25 5.04 11.30
CA THR A 37 -5.09 4.13 11.22
C THR A 37 -3.87 4.58 12.02
N TRP A 38 -3.90 5.75 12.71
CA TRP A 38 -2.73 6.29 13.41
C TRP A 38 -2.09 5.32 14.41
N LEU A 39 -2.91 4.56 15.15
CA LEU A 39 -2.43 3.59 16.13
C LEU A 39 -1.73 2.40 15.45
N ILE A 40 -2.28 1.94 14.32
CA ILE A 40 -1.67 0.87 13.52
C ILE A 40 -0.35 1.37 12.89
N ALA A 41 -0.33 2.62 12.42
CA ALA A 41 0.87 3.25 11.90
C ALA A 41 1.96 3.41 12.98
N LEU A 42 1.57 3.72 14.21
CA LEU A 42 2.50 3.82 15.34
C LEU A 42 3.08 2.46 15.71
N VAL A 43 2.27 1.41 15.80
CA VAL A 43 2.76 0.04 16.03
C VAL A 43 3.72 -0.39 14.91
N PHE A 44 3.37 -0.11 13.66
CA PHE A 44 4.25 -0.37 12.53
C PHE A 44 5.57 0.40 12.65
N ALA A 45 5.52 1.69 13.04
CA ALA A 45 6.71 2.51 13.19
C ALA A 45 7.69 1.92 14.23
N VAL A 46 7.18 1.45 15.36
CA VAL A 46 8.00 0.81 16.40
C VAL A 46 8.59 -0.52 15.89
N LEU A 47 7.78 -1.36 15.25
CA LEU A 47 8.25 -2.64 14.69
C LEU A 47 9.28 -2.43 13.57
N SER A 48 9.04 -1.48 12.68
CA SER A 48 9.95 -1.13 11.59
C SER A 48 11.26 -0.54 12.13
N ALA A 49 11.18 0.34 13.13
CA ALA A 49 12.35 0.91 13.80
C ALA A 49 13.19 -0.18 14.49
N ALA A 50 12.54 -1.09 15.21
CA ALA A 50 13.23 -2.22 15.85
C ALA A 50 13.92 -3.13 14.82
N ALA A 51 13.21 -3.48 13.75
CA ALA A 51 13.74 -4.31 12.67
C ALA A 51 14.96 -3.66 11.98
N SER A 52 14.90 -2.33 11.75
CA SER A 52 15.99 -1.57 11.11
C SER A 52 17.16 -1.28 12.06
N ALA A 53 16.89 -1.20 13.36
CA ALA A 53 17.91 -0.96 14.37
C ALA A 53 18.74 -2.23 14.69
N MET A 54 18.17 -3.43 14.54
CA MET A 54 18.86 -4.70 14.84
C MET A 54 20.23 -4.82 14.17
N PRO A 55 20.39 -4.67 12.85
CA PRO A 55 21.69 -4.80 12.19
C PRO A 55 22.66 -3.67 12.56
N VAL A 56 22.14 -2.50 12.93
CA VAL A 56 22.94 -1.30 13.22
C VAL A 56 23.46 -1.29 14.66
N LEU A 57 22.60 -1.64 15.62
CA LEU A 57 22.91 -1.51 17.05
C LEU A 57 23.36 -2.82 17.69
N LEU A 58 22.97 -3.98 17.13
CA LEU A 58 23.29 -5.29 17.73
C LEU A 58 24.35 -6.03 16.91
N SER A 59 24.04 -6.47 15.70
CA SER A 59 24.97 -7.22 14.86
C SER A 59 24.54 -7.19 13.39
N PRO A 60 25.49 -6.98 12.44
CA PRO A 60 25.23 -7.04 11.01
C PRO A 60 24.62 -8.37 10.54
N ASN A 61 24.91 -9.47 11.24
CA ASN A 61 24.36 -10.80 10.92
C ASN A 61 22.83 -10.87 11.05
N LEU A 62 22.22 -9.92 11.77
CA LEU A 62 20.77 -9.83 11.95
C LEU A 62 20.04 -9.12 10.80
N THR A 63 20.76 -8.70 9.75
CA THR A 63 20.17 -7.99 8.61
C THR A 63 19.03 -8.79 7.94
N LEU A 64 19.24 -10.11 7.77
CA LEU A 64 18.21 -10.97 7.16
C LEU A 64 16.96 -11.07 8.04
N ILE A 65 17.14 -11.22 9.34
CA ILE A 65 16.01 -11.27 10.29
C ILE A 65 15.29 -9.92 10.32
N GLY A 66 16.03 -8.82 10.36
CA GLY A 66 15.47 -7.47 10.30
C GLY A 66 14.64 -7.21 9.04
N THR A 67 15.14 -7.62 7.86
CA THR A 67 14.41 -7.47 6.60
C THR A 67 13.14 -8.32 6.55
N LEU A 68 13.19 -9.55 7.05
CA LEU A 68 12.00 -10.41 7.15
C LEU A 68 10.94 -9.81 8.09
N LEU A 69 11.35 -9.31 9.25
CA LEU A 69 10.45 -8.65 10.20
C LEU A 69 9.84 -7.37 9.61
N ALA A 70 10.64 -6.54 8.92
CA ALA A 70 10.16 -5.35 8.25
C ALA A 70 9.13 -5.68 7.15
N THR A 71 9.40 -6.71 6.34
CA THR A 71 8.46 -7.16 5.30
C THR A 71 7.15 -7.67 5.90
N LEU A 72 7.23 -8.47 6.97
CA LEU A 72 6.05 -8.93 7.69
C LEU A 72 5.25 -7.77 8.28
N ALA A 73 5.93 -6.78 8.86
CA ALA A 73 5.29 -5.59 9.40
C ALA A 73 4.52 -4.81 8.32
N VAL A 74 5.08 -4.65 7.10
CA VAL A 74 4.40 -4.02 5.96
C VAL A 74 3.14 -4.79 5.57
N LEU A 75 3.20 -6.12 5.47
CA LEU A 75 2.04 -6.95 5.14
C LEU A 75 0.94 -6.80 6.20
N LEU A 76 1.30 -6.86 7.47
CA LEU A 76 0.37 -6.67 8.58
C LEU A 76 -0.25 -5.27 8.56
N LEU A 77 0.57 -4.22 8.33
CA LEU A 77 0.09 -2.85 8.19
C LEU A 77 -1.00 -2.74 7.12
N LEU A 78 -0.76 -3.26 5.92
CA LEU A 78 -1.69 -3.19 4.80
C LEU A 78 -2.99 -3.95 5.08
N VAL A 79 -2.90 -5.17 5.65
CA VAL A 79 -4.06 -5.98 6.00
C VAL A 79 -4.91 -5.29 7.08
N PHE A 80 -4.29 -4.83 8.17
CA PHE A 80 -5.00 -4.17 9.26
C PHE A 80 -5.55 -2.79 8.86
N ALA A 81 -4.81 -2.01 8.05
CA ALA A 81 -5.29 -0.74 7.53
C ALA A 81 -6.51 -0.96 6.63
N TRP A 82 -6.45 -1.92 5.70
CA TRP A 82 -7.57 -2.30 4.84
C TRP A 82 -8.80 -2.70 5.67
N TRP A 83 -8.62 -3.60 6.64
CA TRP A 83 -9.70 -4.04 7.52
C TRP A 83 -10.31 -2.88 8.32
N LYS A 84 -9.47 -2.00 8.88
CA LYS A 84 -9.92 -0.85 9.67
C LYS A 84 -10.68 0.19 8.84
N LEU A 85 -10.17 0.49 7.63
CA LEU A 85 -10.82 1.41 6.70
C LEU A 85 -12.18 0.87 6.23
N ARG A 86 -12.26 -0.46 5.97
CA ARG A 86 -13.51 -1.13 5.66
C ARG A 86 -14.50 -1.06 6.81
N LYS A 87 -14.06 -1.32 8.05
CA LYS A 87 -14.91 -1.23 9.25
C LYS A 87 -15.43 0.20 9.48
N ARG A 88 -14.69 1.22 9.05
CA ARG A 88 -15.08 2.63 9.12
C ARG A 88 -15.93 3.09 7.93
N GLN A 89 -16.37 2.19 7.07
CA GLN A 89 -17.15 2.48 5.86
C GLN A 89 -16.47 3.46 4.88
N LEU A 90 -15.17 3.69 5.03
CA LEU A 90 -14.37 4.46 4.07
C LEU A 90 -14.11 3.68 2.78
N LEU A 91 -14.09 2.35 2.88
CA LEU A 91 -14.01 1.42 1.76
C LEU A 91 -15.29 0.60 1.73
N GLU A 92 -16.12 0.83 0.73
CA GLU A 92 -17.35 0.06 0.54
C GLU A 92 -17.09 -1.42 0.27
N THR A 93 -18.01 -2.23 0.73
CA THR A 93 -17.94 -3.69 0.54
C THR A 93 -18.44 -4.03 -0.85
N THR A 94 -17.59 -3.92 -1.84
CA THR A 94 -17.88 -4.44 -3.17
C THR A 94 -17.96 -5.96 -3.17
N ALA A 95 -18.76 -6.50 -4.10
CA ALA A 95 -18.91 -7.95 -4.31
C ALA A 95 -17.53 -8.66 -4.39
N ARG A 96 -17.47 -9.91 -3.96
CA ARG A 96 -16.26 -10.72 -4.11
C ARG A 96 -15.97 -10.89 -5.59
N ILE A 97 -14.78 -10.52 -6.02
CA ILE A 97 -14.31 -10.74 -7.38
C ILE A 97 -13.77 -12.17 -7.43
N PRO A 98 -14.34 -13.08 -8.26
CA PRO A 98 -13.78 -14.39 -8.45
C PRO A 98 -12.36 -14.28 -9.08
N PHE A 99 -11.47 -15.19 -8.71
CA PHE A 99 -10.08 -15.20 -9.16
C PHE A 99 -9.95 -15.16 -10.70
N LYS A 100 -10.87 -15.82 -11.41
CA LYS A 100 -10.95 -15.80 -12.87
C LYS A 100 -11.06 -14.39 -13.46
N ASN A 101 -11.78 -13.48 -12.80
CA ASN A 101 -11.94 -12.11 -13.27
C ASN A 101 -10.65 -11.30 -13.04
N TRP A 102 -9.92 -11.54 -11.96
CA TRP A 102 -8.59 -10.98 -11.74
C TRP A 102 -7.62 -11.40 -12.85
N LEU A 103 -7.63 -12.69 -13.20
CA LEU A 103 -6.77 -13.23 -14.24
C LEU A 103 -7.09 -12.62 -15.63
N ARG A 104 -8.37 -12.34 -15.91
CA ARG A 104 -8.79 -11.69 -17.17
C ARG A 104 -8.31 -10.26 -17.29
N HIS A 105 -8.22 -9.53 -16.17
CA HIS A 105 -7.76 -8.14 -16.13
C HIS A 105 -6.30 -8.00 -15.68
N THR A 106 -5.48 -9.06 -15.89
CA THR A 106 -4.06 -9.11 -15.47
C THR A 106 -3.27 -7.90 -15.96
N GLY A 107 -3.49 -7.42 -17.19
CA GLY A 107 -2.80 -6.25 -17.72
C GLY A 107 -3.07 -4.99 -16.89
N MET A 108 -4.33 -4.77 -16.48
CA MET A 108 -4.69 -3.64 -15.61
C MET A 108 -4.05 -3.77 -14.22
N VAL A 109 -4.12 -4.96 -13.63
CA VAL A 109 -3.53 -5.26 -12.32
C VAL A 109 -2.02 -5.04 -12.34
N PHE A 110 -1.36 -5.51 -13.40
CA PHE A 110 0.09 -5.39 -13.57
C PHE A 110 0.53 -3.91 -13.70
N ILE A 111 -0.14 -3.13 -14.57
CA ILE A 111 0.20 -1.71 -14.76
C ILE A 111 -0.03 -0.91 -13.47
N VAL A 112 -1.18 -1.09 -12.81
CA VAL A 112 -1.48 -0.39 -11.54
C VAL A 112 -0.48 -0.82 -10.47
N GLY A 113 -0.17 -2.12 -10.38
CA GLY A 113 0.80 -2.66 -9.42
C GLY A 113 2.21 -2.07 -9.61
N ILE A 114 2.74 -2.08 -10.83
CA ILE A 114 4.07 -1.52 -11.14
C ILE A 114 4.13 -0.03 -10.77
N VAL A 115 3.14 0.77 -11.18
CA VAL A 115 3.15 2.21 -10.89
C VAL A 115 3.04 2.46 -9.38
N CYS A 116 2.23 1.70 -8.65
CA CYS A 116 2.15 1.81 -7.20
C CYS A 116 3.48 1.46 -6.53
N ILE A 117 4.12 0.36 -6.92
CA ILE A 117 5.43 -0.04 -6.38
C ILE A 117 6.47 1.04 -6.66
N PHE A 118 6.55 1.55 -7.90
CA PHE A 118 7.49 2.58 -8.28
C PHE A 118 7.29 3.88 -7.48
N THR A 119 6.03 4.33 -7.34
CA THR A 119 5.68 5.52 -6.56
C THR A 119 6.06 5.36 -5.09
N VAL A 120 5.71 4.22 -4.48
CA VAL A 120 6.05 3.92 -3.09
C VAL A 120 7.56 3.83 -2.90
N SER A 121 8.30 3.20 -3.82
CA SER A 121 9.76 3.09 -3.75
C SER A 121 10.44 4.45 -3.74
N ILE A 122 10.01 5.38 -4.60
CA ILE A 122 10.52 6.75 -4.62
C ILE A 122 10.24 7.45 -3.28
N LEU A 123 9.02 7.39 -2.78
CA LEU A 123 8.64 8.04 -1.53
C LEU A 123 9.36 7.44 -0.31
N ILE A 124 9.55 6.11 -0.29
CA ILE A 124 10.33 5.43 0.75
C ILE A 124 11.78 5.87 0.69
N MET A 125 12.38 5.99 -0.49
CA MET A 125 13.74 6.49 -0.63
C MET A 125 13.92 7.84 0.06
N PHE A 126 13.01 8.80 -0.18
CA PHE A 126 13.08 10.12 0.48
C PHE A 126 12.86 10.04 2.00
N THR A 127 11.89 9.25 2.45
CA THR A 127 11.59 9.11 3.89
C THR A 127 12.65 8.31 4.64
N SER A 128 13.48 7.53 3.93
CA SER A 128 14.59 6.77 4.50
C SER A 128 15.89 7.57 4.63
N LEU A 129 16.02 8.73 3.98
CA LEU A 129 17.24 9.53 4.04
C LEU A 129 17.75 9.80 5.48
N PRO A 130 16.91 10.23 6.44
CA PRO A 130 17.35 10.42 7.82
C PRO A 130 17.85 9.12 8.46
N MET A 131 17.22 7.98 8.15
CA MET A 131 17.65 6.68 8.65
C MET A 131 19.02 6.29 8.09
N ILE A 132 19.27 6.52 6.81
CA ILE A 132 20.54 6.24 6.13
C ILE A 132 21.65 7.08 6.74
N ILE A 133 21.41 8.36 7.00
CA ILE A 133 22.39 9.26 7.64
C ILE A 133 22.75 8.75 9.04
N MET A 134 21.76 8.39 9.85
CA MET A 134 21.99 7.87 11.19
C MET A 134 22.67 6.49 11.17
N MET A 135 22.37 5.65 10.18
CA MET A 135 23.04 4.38 9.98
C MET A 135 24.50 4.57 9.61
N ALA A 136 24.82 5.51 8.71
CA ALA A 136 26.18 5.84 8.33
C ALA A 136 27.00 6.39 9.52
N ALA A 137 26.38 7.25 10.33
CA ALA A 137 27.02 7.77 11.54
C ALA A 137 27.37 6.65 12.54
N ASN A 138 26.43 5.72 12.80
CA ASN A 138 26.70 4.57 13.68
C ASN A 138 27.77 3.63 13.11
N TRP A 139 27.85 3.49 11.78
CA TRP A 139 28.91 2.68 11.14
C TRP A 139 30.28 3.33 11.29
N GLN A 140 30.40 4.64 11.12
CA GLN A 140 31.66 5.35 11.32
C GLN A 140 32.16 5.23 12.76
N ASP A 141 31.26 5.27 13.75
CA ASP A 141 31.60 5.04 15.15
C ASP A 141 32.19 3.63 15.37
N GLN A 142 31.56 2.60 14.80
CA GLN A 142 32.08 1.22 14.89
C GLN A 142 33.48 1.09 14.27
N ILE A 143 33.74 1.75 13.15
CA ILE A 143 35.08 1.77 12.52
C ILE A 143 36.07 2.53 13.40
N GLY A 144 35.68 3.66 13.98
CA GLY A 144 36.53 4.42 14.91
C GLY A 144 37.00 3.57 16.10
N VAL A 145 36.08 2.87 16.74
CA VAL A 145 36.41 1.94 17.85
C VAL A 145 37.40 0.85 17.40
N LEU A 146 37.20 0.29 16.20
CA LEU A 146 38.10 -0.75 15.66
C LEU A 146 39.51 -0.20 15.32
N THR A 147 39.61 1.08 14.98
CA THR A 147 40.89 1.75 14.67
C THR A 147 41.56 2.38 15.89
N GLY A 148 41.00 2.17 17.09
CA GLY A 148 41.58 2.60 18.35
C GLY A 148 41.26 4.03 18.76
N ASP A 149 40.22 4.63 18.19
CA ASP A 149 39.67 5.91 18.64
C ASP A 149 38.79 5.67 19.89
N PRO A 150 39.24 6.11 21.11
CA PRO A 150 38.48 5.88 22.33
C PRO A 150 37.26 6.78 22.48
N SER A 151 37.05 7.72 21.56
CA SER A 151 36.00 8.77 21.70
C SER A 151 34.58 8.31 21.39
N GLY A 152 34.37 7.06 21.07
CA GLY A 152 33.04 6.42 20.86
C GLY A 152 31.84 7.36 20.70
N MET A 153 30.83 6.96 20.01
CA MET A 153 29.63 7.80 19.80
C MET A 153 28.93 8.11 21.14
N PRO A 154 28.60 9.38 21.46
CA PRO A 154 27.86 9.73 22.67
C PRO A 154 26.56 8.90 22.77
N GLU A 155 26.19 8.43 23.95
CA GLU A 155 24.97 7.65 24.19
C GLU A 155 23.70 8.35 23.63
N ASN A 156 23.69 9.67 23.68
CA ASN A 156 22.59 10.48 23.14
C ASN A 156 22.32 10.22 21.65
N VAL A 157 23.34 9.87 20.84
CA VAL A 157 23.18 9.62 19.41
C VAL A 157 22.49 8.28 19.15
N ARG A 158 22.71 7.27 20.01
CA ARG A 158 21.98 5.99 19.92
C ARG A 158 20.48 6.19 20.14
N TRP A 159 20.11 6.96 21.15
CA TRP A 159 18.70 7.32 21.39
C TRP A 159 18.11 8.15 20.24
N LEU A 160 18.89 9.11 19.74
CA LEU A 160 18.46 9.91 18.59
C LEU A 160 18.22 9.03 17.36
N THR A 161 19.07 8.03 17.11
CA THR A 161 18.91 7.06 16.03
C THR A 161 17.58 6.33 16.14
N LEU A 162 17.21 5.82 17.31
CA LEU A 162 15.92 5.14 17.52
C LEU A 162 14.74 6.08 17.29
N VAL A 163 14.80 7.32 17.77
CA VAL A 163 13.75 8.32 17.57
C VAL A 163 13.57 8.63 16.08
N VAL A 164 14.67 8.84 15.35
CA VAL A 164 14.64 9.08 13.90
C VAL A 164 14.05 7.89 13.15
N PHE A 165 14.39 6.66 13.55
CA PHE A 165 13.84 5.46 12.93
C PHE A 165 12.33 5.31 13.17
N VAL A 166 11.85 5.64 14.37
CA VAL A 166 10.41 5.62 14.67
C VAL A 166 9.67 6.68 13.86
N ILE A 167 10.19 7.90 13.78
CA ILE A 167 9.56 8.98 12.99
C ILE A 167 9.53 8.61 11.51
N ALA A 168 10.65 8.14 10.95
CA ALA A 168 10.71 7.72 9.56
C ALA A 168 9.78 6.53 9.28
N GLY A 169 9.74 5.53 10.17
CA GLY A 169 8.81 4.40 10.08
C GLY A 169 7.34 4.84 10.12
N PHE A 170 7.01 5.84 10.94
CA PHE A 170 5.67 6.40 10.99
C PHE A 170 5.27 7.06 9.66
N LEU A 171 6.17 7.83 9.05
CA LEU A 171 5.93 8.41 7.73
C LEU A 171 5.80 7.32 6.64
N GLN A 172 6.68 6.33 6.67
CA GLN A 172 6.64 5.18 5.75
C GLN A 172 5.33 4.39 5.87
N ALA A 173 4.72 4.30 7.05
CA ALA A 173 3.41 3.66 7.21
C ALA A 173 2.34 4.29 6.32
N TYR A 174 2.31 5.62 6.20
CA TYR A 174 1.35 6.31 5.34
C TYR A 174 1.73 6.23 3.85
N VAL A 175 3.01 6.18 3.54
CA VAL A 175 3.48 5.90 2.18
C VAL A 175 2.99 4.53 1.71
N TRP A 176 3.13 3.48 2.52
CA TRP A 176 2.61 2.15 2.20
C TRP A 176 1.08 2.13 2.10
N GLN A 177 0.37 2.81 2.99
CA GLN A 177 -1.09 2.88 2.97
C GLN A 177 -1.63 3.60 1.72
N SER A 178 -0.85 4.46 1.07
CA SER A 178 -1.28 5.18 -0.14
C SER A 178 -1.64 4.26 -1.30
N VAL A 179 -1.09 3.04 -1.33
CA VAL A 179 -1.40 2.00 -2.32
C VAL A 179 -2.85 1.51 -2.24
N ILE A 180 -3.48 1.64 -1.07
CA ILE A 180 -4.86 1.19 -0.84
C ILE A 180 -5.85 1.91 -1.78
N GLY A 181 -5.65 3.20 -2.03
CA GLY A 181 -6.52 3.98 -2.92
C GLY A 181 -6.57 3.45 -4.36
N PRO A 182 -5.44 3.36 -5.08
CA PRO A 182 -5.38 2.79 -6.42
C PRO A 182 -5.92 1.35 -6.52
N ILE A 183 -5.58 0.48 -5.57
CA ILE A 183 -6.11 -0.90 -5.52
C ILE A 183 -7.62 -0.91 -5.36
N TYR A 184 -8.18 -0.04 -4.52
CA TYR A 184 -9.60 0.09 -4.29
C TYR A 184 -10.34 0.53 -5.57
N MET A 185 -9.84 1.56 -6.27
CA MET A 185 -10.41 2.03 -7.53
C MET A 185 -10.29 1.01 -8.66
N MET A 186 -9.17 0.30 -8.75
CA MET A 186 -8.98 -0.78 -9.70
C MET A 186 -9.98 -1.91 -9.48
N ARG A 187 -10.22 -2.28 -8.23
CA ARG A 187 -11.21 -3.30 -7.88
C ARG A 187 -12.62 -2.89 -8.35
N GLY A 188 -13.02 -1.65 -8.13
CA GLY A 188 -14.29 -1.12 -8.62
C GLY A 188 -14.41 -1.15 -10.14
N ALA A 189 -13.35 -0.78 -10.85
CA ALA A 189 -13.31 -0.82 -12.31
C ALA A 189 -13.45 -2.25 -12.87
N ILE A 190 -12.77 -3.24 -12.27
CA ILE A 190 -12.89 -4.65 -12.69
C ILE A 190 -14.34 -5.15 -12.53
N ILE A 191 -15.00 -4.83 -11.42
CA ILE A 191 -16.41 -5.22 -11.20
C ILE A 191 -17.30 -4.59 -12.25
N GLN A 192 -17.11 -3.31 -12.56
CA GLN A 192 -17.91 -2.59 -13.54
C GLN A 192 -17.73 -3.16 -14.96
N HIS A 193 -16.50 -3.43 -15.37
CA HIS A 193 -16.23 -4.08 -16.67
C HIS A 193 -16.93 -5.45 -16.80
N GLU A 194 -16.92 -6.24 -15.74
CA GLU A 194 -17.61 -7.55 -15.75
C GLU A 194 -19.15 -7.38 -15.79
N ASN A 195 -19.69 -6.40 -15.09
CA ASN A 195 -21.11 -6.10 -15.11
C ASN A 195 -21.57 -5.65 -16.51
N GLU A 196 -20.80 -4.77 -17.16
CA GLU A 196 -21.05 -4.33 -18.54
C GLU A 196 -21.02 -5.50 -19.50
N ARG A 197 -20.00 -6.35 -19.41
CA ARG A 197 -19.88 -7.55 -20.25
C ARG A 197 -21.06 -8.51 -20.09
N GLN A 198 -21.51 -8.73 -18.86
CA GLN A 198 -22.69 -9.59 -18.62
C GLN A 198 -23.97 -9.02 -19.22
N LYS A 199 -24.12 -7.68 -19.21
CA LYS A 199 -25.25 -7.01 -19.87
C LYS A 199 -25.21 -7.23 -21.39
N PHE A 200 -24.05 -7.01 -22.04
CA PHE A 200 -23.89 -7.24 -23.47
C PHE A 200 -24.22 -8.67 -23.88
N ASN A 201 -23.67 -9.66 -23.19
CA ASN A 201 -23.95 -11.07 -23.48
C ASN A 201 -25.46 -11.42 -23.36
N LYS A 202 -26.16 -10.84 -22.39
CA LYS A 202 -27.60 -11.06 -22.23
C LYS A 202 -28.41 -10.42 -23.37
N THR A 203 -27.99 -9.27 -23.86
CA THR A 203 -28.63 -8.56 -24.95
C THR A 203 -28.47 -9.32 -26.28
N GLU A 204 -27.24 -9.76 -26.59
CA GLU A 204 -26.97 -10.59 -27.79
C GLU A 204 -27.75 -11.92 -27.80
N VAL A 205 -27.82 -12.59 -26.63
CA VAL A 205 -28.61 -13.82 -26.52
C VAL A 205 -30.09 -13.54 -26.79
N LYS A 206 -30.65 -12.45 -26.27
CA LYS A 206 -32.05 -12.10 -26.48
C LYS A 206 -32.32 -11.77 -27.95
N GLU A 207 -31.50 -10.96 -28.60
CA GLU A 207 -31.62 -10.63 -30.02
C GLU A 207 -31.52 -11.89 -30.90
N THR A 208 -30.62 -12.81 -30.59
CA THR A 208 -30.48 -14.08 -31.31
C THR A 208 -31.74 -14.93 -31.19
N TYR A 209 -32.37 -15.00 -30.01
CA TYR A 209 -33.63 -15.71 -29.80
C TYR A 209 -34.80 -15.07 -30.58
N GLU A 210 -34.92 -13.75 -30.56
CA GLU A 210 -35.97 -13.02 -31.27
C GLU A 210 -35.81 -13.17 -32.79
N THR A 211 -34.60 -13.11 -33.31
CA THR A 211 -34.32 -13.31 -34.75
C THR A 211 -34.65 -14.75 -35.18
N ASN A 212 -34.31 -15.77 -34.38
CA ASN A 212 -34.63 -17.17 -34.69
C ASN A 212 -36.13 -17.49 -34.61
N LEU A 213 -36.91 -16.71 -33.82
CA LEU A 213 -38.38 -16.86 -33.79
C LEU A 213 -39.06 -16.28 -35.03
N ILE A 214 -38.48 -15.22 -35.63
CA ILE A 214 -39.03 -14.57 -36.84
C ILE A 214 -38.75 -15.41 -38.09
N TYR A 215 -37.68 -16.20 -38.13
CA TYR A 215 -37.28 -17.02 -39.28
C TYR A 215 -37.69 -18.52 -39.19
N ARG A 216 -38.58 -18.90 -38.27
CA ARG A 216 -39.17 -20.26 -38.31
C ARG A 216 -40.31 -20.25 -39.35
N PRO A 217 -40.14 -21.07 -40.47
CA PRO A 217 -41.21 -21.21 -41.48
C PRO A 217 -42.43 -21.95 -40.92
#